data_4cfcb25e72068ffe3ac13b279d1150b4
#
_entry.id   4cfcb25e72068ffe3ac13b279d1150b4
#
_cell.length_a   1.000
_cell.length_b   1.000
_cell.length_c   1.000
_cell.angle_alpha   90.00
_cell.angle_beta   90.00
_cell.angle_gamma   90.00
#
_symmetry.space_group_name_H-M   'P 1'
#
loop_
_entity.id
_entity.type
_entity.pdbx_description
1 polymer ?
#
loop_
_entity_poly.entity_id
_entity_poly.type
_entity_poly.pdbx_seq_one_letter_code
_entity_poly.pdbx_strand_id
1 'polypeptide(L)'
;AYYFPSYNQKGEIIGYKKQDVTKNKDEKWHWSAVGTVAIGNKLFGQNVAEQVNRKHTNCVYTEGEWDCLSVFQAQCDSVKGTKYEGHEPFVVSIPLGTKNSVESMLHNKDFVKSFQSMTIFFDDDEATPLELSKGIMRGKEAREAVASAFIGNVELWSVQPTDGKKDASDYMQVGQSNELAKLVQFG
;
A
#
# COMPACT_ATOMS: atom_id res chain seq x y z
N ALA A 1 -14.33 1.14 15.69
CA ALA A 1 -13.35 1.86 14.87
C ALA A 1 -12.05 1.07 14.81
N TYR A 2 -11.35 1.15 13.68
CA TYR A 2 -9.99 0.64 13.52
C TYR A 2 -9.00 1.79 13.62
N TYR A 3 -7.80 1.50 14.12
CA TYR A 3 -6.72 2.47 14.29
C TYR A 3 -5.46 1.92 13.65
N PHE A 4 -4.93 2.61 12.63
CA PHE A 4 -3.71 2.26 11.92
C PHE A 4 -2.59 3.18 12.44
N PRO A 5 -1.53 2.64 13.07
CA PRO A 5 -0.49 3.46 13.67
C PRO A 5 0.32 4.22 12.61
N SER A 6 0.64 5.46 12.93
CA SER A 6 1.50 6.33 12.14
C SER A 6 2.82 6.56 12.88
N TYR A 7 3.92 6.25 12.22
CA TYR A 7 5.27 6.31 12.80
C TYR A 7 6.07 7.46 12.20
N ASN A 8 6.84 8.15 13.05
CA ASN A 8 7.86 9.07 12.55
C ASN A 8 9.06 8.31 11.98
N GLN A 9 10.04 9.01 11.41
CA GLN A 9 11.24 8.39 10.82
C GLN A 9 12.13 7.67 11.85
N LYS A 10 11.95 7.94 13.16
CA LYS A 10 12.64 7.22 14.23
C LYS A 10 11.95 5.91 14.64
N GLY A 11 10.76 5.61 14.10
CA GLY A 11 9.97 4.43 14.46
C GLY A 11 9.11 4.62 15.72
N GLU A 12 8.89 5.86 16.17
CA GLU A 12 8.01 6.16 17.29
C GLU A 12 6.58 6.38 16.79
N ILE A 13 5.58 5.84 17.50
CA ILE A 13 4.16 6.11 17.19
C ILE A 13 3.86 7.55 17.57
N ILE A 14 3.42 8.34 16.60
CA ILE A 14 3.07 9.76 16.78
C ILE A 14 1.61 10.07 16.46
N GLY A 15 0.89 9.09 15.98
CA GLY A 15 -0.53 9.21 15.66
C GLY A 15 -1.15 7.93 15.14
N TYR A 16 -2.40 8.04 14.75
CA TYR A 16 -3.18 6.95 14.16
C TYR A 16 -4.09 7.51 13.07
N LYS A 17 -4.18 6.83 11.94
CA LYS A 17 -5.30 6.99 11.01
C LYS A 17 -6.44 6.15 11.54
N LYS A 18 -7.61 6.76 11.75
CA LYS A 18 -8.79 6.12 12.34
C LYS A 18 -9.85 5.93 11.27
N GLN A 19 -10.39 4.72 11.17
CA GLN A 19 -11.60 4.43 10.42
C GLN A 19 -12.76 4.13 11.37
N ASP A 20 -13.84 4.87 11.24
CA ASP A 20 -15.06 4.67 12.02
C ASP A 20 -16.06 3.85 11.22
N VAL A 21 -16.06 2.53 11.44
CA VAL A 21 -16.92 1.58 10.72
C VAL A 21 -18.41 1.66 11.07
N THR A 22 -18.78 2.50 12.03
CA THR A 22 -20.19 2.77 12.34
C THR A 22 -20.76 3.83 11.39
N LYS A 23 -19.92 4.48 10.60
CA LYS A 23 -20.28 5.51 9.62
C LYS A 23 -20.23 4.97 8.20
N ASN A 24 -21.10 5.50 7.33
CA ASN A 24 -21.00 5.22 5.91
C ASN A 24 -19.75 5.87 5.30
N LYS A 25 -19.29 5.35 4.16
CA LYS A 25 -18.06 5.82 3.49
C LYS A 25 -18.07 7.32 3.18
N ASP A 26 -19.24 7.88 2.87
CA ASP A 26 -19.41 9.28 2.49
C ASP A 26 -19.68 10.21 3.70
N GLU A 27 -19.82 9.66 4.89
CA GLU A 27 -20.06 10.46 6.07
C GLU A 27 -18.78 11.14 6.56
N LYS A 28 -18.95 12.38 7.01
CA LYS A 28 -17.87 13.15 7.62
C LYS A 28 -17.26 12.36 8.80
N TRP A 29 -15.94 12.31 8.86
CA TRP A 29 -15.19 11.59 9.89
C TRP A 29 -15.28 10.05 9.81
N HIS A 30 -15.72 9.47 8.69
CA HIS A 30 -15.50 8.05 8.42
C HIS A 30 -14.00 7.73 8.51
N TRP A 31 -13.16 8.56 7.87
CA TRP A 31 -11.72 8.61 8.08
C TRP A 31 -11.31 9.87 8.85
N SER A 32 -10.42 9.73 9.82
CA SER A 32 -9.90 10.84 10.63
C SER A 32 -8.49 10.52 11.14
N ALA A 33 -7.81 11.51 11.68
CA ALA A 33 -6.51 11.34 12.33
C ALA A 33 -6.61 11.60 13.83
N VAL A 34 -5.83 10.85 14.61
CA VAL A 34 -5.58 11.08 16.03
C VAL A 34 -4.08 11.27 16.17
N GLY A 35 -3.64 12.40 16.67
CA GLY A 35 -2.22 12.77 16.66
C GLY A 35 -1.74 13.16 15.26
N THR A 36 -0.51 12.80 14.89
CA THR A 36 0.10 13.20 13.63
C THR A 36 0.08 12.08 12.59
N VAL A 37 -0.61 12.35 11.48
CA VAL A 37 -0.54 11.54 10.25
C VAL A 37 -0.11 12.49 9.13
N ALA A 38 1.09 12.30 8.60
CA ALA A 38 1.70 13.23 7.65
C ALA A 38 2.45 12.50 6.53
N ILE A 39 2.67 13.19 5.41
CA ILE A 39 3.38 12.68 4.24
C ILE A 39 4.81 12.22 4.59
N GLY A 40 5.50 12.95 5.46
CA GLY A 40 6.85 12.63 5.90
C GLY A 40 6.97 11.49 6.92
N ASN A 41 5.87 10.87 7.29
CA ASN A 41 5.88 9.70 8.18
C ASN A 41 6.31 8.46 7.41
N LYS A 42 6.69 7.39 8.15
CA LYS A 42 6.90 6.08 7.53
C LYS A 42 5.63 5.62 6.83
N LEU A 43 5.80 4.86 5.77
CA LEU A 43 4.71 4.14 5.12
C LEU A 43 4.09 3.17 6.13
N PHE A 44 2.79 2.93 6.03
CA PHE A 44 2.17 1.88 6.85
C PHE A 44 2.79 0.52 6.49
N GLY A 45 3.16 -0.28 7.46
CA GLY A 45 3.92 -1.53 7.27
C GLY A 45 5.45 -1.37 7.26
N GLN A 46 5.99 -0.20 6.93
CA GLN A 46 7.45 0.03 6.86
C GLN A 46 8.16 -0.27 8.19
N ASN A 47 7.60 0.16 9.31
CA ASN A 47 8.21 -0.07 10.61
C ASN A 47 8.34 -1.56 10.95
N VAL A 48 7.40 -2.38 10.48
CA VAL A 48 7.47 -3.85 10.62
C VAL A 48 8.55 -4.41 9.71
N ALA A 49 8.61 -3.98 8.46
CA ALA A 49 9.62 -4.42 7.50
C ALA A 49 11.06 -4.15 7.99
N GLU A 50 11.31 -2.98 8.57
CA GLU A 50 12.62 -2.60 9.08
C GLU A 50 13.06 -3.39 10.32
N GLN A 51 12.13 -3.97 11.07
CA GLN A 51 12.44 -4.81 12.24
C GLN A 51 12.79 -6.26 11.87
N VAL A 52 12.45 -6.69 10.66
CA VAL A 52 12.72 -8.05 10.22
C VAL A 52 14.17 -8.17 9.74
N ASN A 53 14.94 -9.02 10.41
CA ASN A 53 16.35 -9.27 10.08
C ASN A 53 16.47 -10.26 8.90
N ARG A 54 16.02 -9.86 7.71
CA ARG A 54 16.22 -10.61 6.47
C ARG A 54 16.49 -9.66 5.31
N LYS A 55 17.12 -10.20 4.24
CA LYS A 55 17.36 -9.40 3.03
C LYS A 55 16.02 -9.01 2.39
N HIS A 56 15.86 -7.73 2.16
CA HIS A 56 14.70 -7.19 1.45
C HIS A 56 14.86 -7.40 -0.05
N THR A 57 14.09 -8.29 -0.65
CA THR A 57 14.15 -8.56 -2.08
C THR A 57 13.00 -7.90 -2.83
N ASN A 58 11.80 -8.02 -2.31
CA ASN A 58 10.59 -7.48 -2.94
C ASN A 58 9.71 -6.77 -1.91
N CYS A 59 9.07 -5.67 -2.33
CA CYS A 59 8.08 -4.93 -1.56
C CYS A 59 6.87 -4.67 -2.44
N VAL A 60 5.67 -4.86 -1.89
CA VAL A 60 4.42 -4.47 -2.53
C VAL A 60 3.96 -3.15 -1.95
N TYR A 61 3.65 -2.20 -2.81
CA TYR A 61 3.19 -0.87 -2.47
C TYR A 61 1.71 -0.72 -2.84
N THR A 62 0.84 -0.57 -1.85
CA THR A 62 -0.61 -0.46 -2.00
C THR A 62 -1.12 0.94 -1.69
N GLU A 63 -2.35 1.24 -2.09
CA GLU A 63 -2.95 2.54 -1.84
C GLU A 63 -3.38 2.71 -0.38
N GLY A 64 -4.11 1.75 0.15
CA GLY A 64 -4.73 1.81 1.46
C GLY A 64 -4.19 0.80 2.47
N GLU A 65 -4.45 1.05 3.75
CA GLU A 65 -4.03 0.16 4.84
C GLU A 65 -4.72 -1.21 4.76
N TRP A 66 -5.99 -1.23 4.34
CA TRP A 66 -6.72 -2.49 4.14
C TRP A 66 -6.15 -3.31 3.00
N ASP A 67 -5.73 -2.68 1.92
CA ASP A 67 -5.09 -3.37 0.79
C ASP A 67 -3.75 -3.92 1.20
N CYS A 68 -2.98 -3.16 1.99
CA CYS A 68 -1.74 -3.61 2.57
C CYS A 68 -1.93 -4.88 3.40
N LEU A 69 -2.92 -4.89 4.29
CA LEU A 69 -3.25 -6.06 5.13
C LEU A 69 -3.77 -7.23 4.29
N SER A 70 -4.60 -6.97 3.28
CA SER A 70 -5.17 -7.97 2.37
C SER A 70 -4.09 -8.66 1.55
N VAL A 71 -3.19 -7.89 0.93
CA VAL A 71 -2.05 -8.44 0.18
C VAL A 71 -1.13 -9.23 1.09
N PHE A 72 -0.78 -8.70 2.27
CA PHE A 72 0.08 -9.40 3.21
C PHE A 72 -0.54 -10.73 3.65
N GLN A 73 -1.82 -10.74 4.01
CA GLN A 73 -2.53 -11.96 4.39
C GLN A 73 -2.55 -12.98 3.25
N ALA A 74 -2.85 -12.54 2.02
CA ALA A 74 -2.87 -13.41 0.85
C ALA A 74 -1.49 -14.04 0.58
N GLN A 75 -0.41 -13.27 0.73
CA GLN A 75 0.96 -13.79 0.61
C GLN A 75 1.27 -14.81 1.70
N CYS A 76 0.93 -14.54 2.96
CA CYS A 76 1.10 -15.51 4.05
C CYS A 76 0.34 -16.80 3.79
N ASP A 77 -0.92 -16.71 3.36
CA ASP A 77 -1.76 -17.88 3.06
C ASP A 77 -1.14 -18.72 1.93
N SER A 78 -0.61 -18.08 0.90
CA SER A 78 -0.06 -18.75 -0.28
C SER A 78 1.21 -19.56 -0.01
N VAL A 79 1.99 -19.17 1.01
CA VAL A 79 3.27 -19.84 1.34
C VAL A 79 3.17 -20.71 2.58
N LYS A 80 2.05 -20.69 3.29
CA LYS A 80 1.83 -21.46 4.52
C LYS A 80 2.07 -22.95 4.31
N GLY A 81 2.88 -23.55 5.17
CA GLY A 81 3.27 -24.96 5.07
C GLY A 81 4.24 -25.29 3.94
N THR A 82 4.75 -24.29 3.23
CA THR A 82 5.79 -24.45 2.19
C THR A 82 7.17 -24.08 2.72
N LYS A 83 8.23 -24.36 1.95
CA LYS A 83 9.61 -23.92 2.26
C LYS A 83 9.78 -22.38 2.21
N TYR A 84 8.79 -21.65 1.76
CA TYR A 84 8.80 -20.18 1.64
C TYR A 84 8.05 -19.47 2.78
N GLU A 85 7.47 -20.22 3.71
CA GLU A 85 6.84 -19.66 4.90
C GLU A 85 7.86 -18.81 5.68
N GLY A 86 7.48 -17.57 6.03
CA GLY A 86 8.37 -16.57 6.64
C GLY A 86 9.24 -15.79 5.64
N HIS A 87 9.03 -15.99 4.33
CA HIS A 87 9.73 -15.27 3.24
C HIS A 87 8.77 -14.46 2.36
N GLU A 88 7.61 -14.11 2.89
CA GLU A 88 6.61 -13.29 2.21
C GLU A 88 7.21 -11.93 1.83
N PRO A 89 6.79 -11.32 0.68
CA PRO A 89 7.14 -9.95 0.36
C PRO A 89 6.71 -8.99 1.47
N PHE A 90 7.44 -7.91 1.66
CA PHE A 90 6.97 -6.82 2.48
C PHE A 90 5.86 -6.08 1.77
N VAL A 91 4.87 -5.62 2.52
CA VAL A 91 3.76 -4.85 1.98
C VAL A 91 3.68 -3.54 2.75
N VAL A 92 3.55 -2.44 2.03
CA VAL A 92 3.40 -1.11 2.60
C VAL A 92 2.31 -0.33 1.89
N SER A 93 1.73 0.66 2.56
CA SER A 93 0.78 1.58 1.91
C SER A 93 1.06 3.04 2.22
N ILE A 94 0.47 3.91 1.39
CA ILE A 94 0.58 5.36 1.56
C ILE A 94 -0.29 5.86 2.73
N PRO A 95 0.23 6.81 3.54
CA PRO A 95 -0.51 7.26 4.72
C PRO A 95 -1.71 8.18 4.41
N LEU A 96 -1.69 8.92 3.30
CA LEU A 96 -2.63 10.03 3.03
C LEU A 96 -3.29 10.00 1.64
N GLY A 97 -3.47 8.81 1.04
CA GLY A 97 -4.15 8.63 -0.25
C GLY A 97 -3.30 9.01 -1.48
N THR A 98 -3.80 8.67 -2.66
CA THR A 98 -3.11 8.66 -3.96
C THR A 98 -2.43 9.96 -4.35
N LYS A 99 -3.04 11.12 -4.05
CA LYS A 99 -2.46 12.44 -4.35
C LYS A 99 -1.06 12.62 -3.78
N ASN A 100 -0.76 11.97 -2.66
CA ASN A 100 0.50 12.13 -1.94
C ASN A 100 1.44 10.93 -2.12
N SER A 101 1.13 10.02 -3.04
CA SER A 101 1.86 8.75 -3.22
C SER A 101 3.34 8.98 -3.52
N VAL A 102 3.64 9.79 -4.53
CA VAL A 102 5.02 10.10 -4.94
C VAL A 102 5.80 10.77 -3.81
N GLU A 103 5.21 11.79 -3.17
CA GLU A 103 5.88 12.53 -2.11
C GLU A 103 6.14 11.66 -0.88
N SER A 104 5.17 10.82 -0.48
CA SER A 104 5.35 9.85 0.61
C SER A 104 6.49 8.86 0.34
N MET A 105 6.60 8.35 -0.90
CA MET A 105 7.70 7.49 -1.29
C MET A 105 9.04 8.22 -1.32
N LEU A 106 9.09 9.45 -1.80
CA LEU A 106 10.31 10.27 -1.82
C LEU A 106 10.83 10.57 -0.41
N HIS A 107 9.94 10.82 0.56
CA HIS A 107 10.33 10.93 1.96
C HIS A 107 10.90 9.63 2.54
N ASN A 108 10.50 8.49 2.00
CA ASN A 108 10.95 7.15 2.39
C ASN A 108 11.88 6.50 1.34
N LYS A 109 12.57 7.33 0.51
CA LYS A 109 13.36 6.85 -0.63
C LYS A 109 14.44 5.82 -0.26
N ASP A 110 15.05 5.96 0.90
CA ASP A 110 16.12 5.04 1.33
C ASP A 110 15.54 3.65 1.64
N PHE A 111 14.36 3.61 2.25
CA PHE A 111 13.59 2.39 2.43
C PHE A 111 13.20 1.78 1.07
N VAL A 112 12.62 2.56 0.17
CA VAL A 112 12.23 2.10 -1.19
C VAL A 112 13.43 1.50 -1.92
N LYS A 113 14.58 2.19 -1.91
CA LYS A 113 15.81 1.74 -2.58
C LYS A 113 16.51 0.55 -1.90
N SER A 114 16.11 0.18 -0.71
CA SER A 114 16.65 -1.01 -0.03
C SER A 114 16.17 -2.33 -0.64
N PHE A 115 15.12 -2.30 -1.46
CA PHE A 115 14.59 -3.45 -2.17
C PHE A 115 15.22 -3.62 -3.56
N GLN A 116 15.26 -4.85 -4.05
CA GLN A 116 15.66 -5.16 -5.43
C GLN A 116 14.51 -4.82 -6.40
N SER A 117 13.29 -5.18 -6.01
CA SER A 117 12.08 -4.91 -6.80
C SER A 117 10.95 -4.39 -5.93
N MET A 118 10.05 -3.66 -6.55
CA MET A 118 8.82 -3.14 -5.96
C MET A 118 7.65 -3.36 -6.90
N THR A 119 6.57 -3.91 -6.37
CA THR A 119 5.31 -4.06 -7.09
C THR A 119 4.35 -2.96 -6.65
N ILE A 120 3.87 -2.14 -7.57
CA ILE A 120 2.85 -1.13 -7.33
C ILE A 120 1.49 -1.76 -7.61
N PHE A 121 0.66 -1.87 -6.59
CA PHE A 121 -0.70 -2.41 -6.65
C PHE A 121 -1.67 -1.40 -6.05
N PHE A 122 -2.18 -0.50 -6.88
CA PHE A 122 -3.18 0.51 -6.52
C PHE A 122 -4.53 0.15 -7.09
N ASP A 123 -5.57 0.81 -6.58
CA ASP A 123 -6.94 0.64 -7.02
C ASP A 123 -7.07 0.81 -8.53
N ASP A 124 -8.01 0.07 -9.13
CA ASP A 124 -8.29 0.17 -10.57
C ASP A 124 -9.39 1.22 -10.81
N ASP A 125 -9.10 2.46 -10.43
CA ASP A 125 -9.95 3.61 -10.73
C ASP A 125 -9.16 4.69 -11.49
N GLU A 126 -9.88 5.48 -12.28
CA GLU A 126 -9.36 6.48 -13.19
C GLU A 126 -10.00 7.84 -12.88
N ALA A 127 -9.18 8.88 -12.82
CA ALA A 127 -9.69 10.22 -12.57
C ALA A 127 -10.42 10.77 -13.80
N THR A 128 -11.55 11.40 -13.56
CA THR A 128 -12.27 12.15 -14.59
C THR A 128 -11.47 13.40 -15.03
N PRO A 129 -11.70 13.92 -16.25
CA PRO A 129 -11.02 15.17 -16.70
C PRO A 129 -11.21 16.34 -15.73
N LEU A 130 -12.36 16.42 -15.07
CA LEU A 130 -12.63 17.46 -14.08
C LEU A 130 -11.81 17.26 -12.81
N GLU A 131 -11.62 16.04 -12.36
CA GLU A 131 -10.78 15.71 -11.21
C GLU A 131 -9.30 16.02 -11.52
N LEU A 132 -8.80 15.62 -12.70
CA LEU A 132 -7.44 15.94 -13.16
C LEU A 132 -7.20 17.45 -13.21
N SER A 133 -8.15 18.24 -13.72
CA SER A 133 -8.05 19.69 -13.74
C SER A 133 -7.92 20.33 -12.34
N LYS A 134 -8.37 19.61 -11.31
CA LYS A 134 -8.26 20.00 -9.89
C LYS A 134 -7.05 19.36 -9.20
N GLY A 135 -6.19 18.65 -9.93
CA GLY A 135 -5.04 17.92 -9.38
C GLY A 135 -5.42 16.71 -8.51
N ILE A 136 -6.60 16.15 -8.75
CA ILE A 136 -7.02 14.91 -8.10
C ILE A 136 -6.50 13.76 -8.95
N MET A 137 -5.73 12.86 -8.33
CA MET A 137 -5.27 11.60 -8.91
C MET A 137 -6.03 10.45 -8.29
N ARG A 138 -6.31 9.44 -9.10
CA ARG A 138 -6.86 8.15 -8.71
C ARG A 138 -5.79 7.06 -8.78
N GLY A 139 -6.14 5.82 -8.53
CA GLY A 139 -5.19 4.71 -8.49
C GLY A 139 -4.34 4.59 -9.74
N LYS A 140 -4.94 4.73 -10.94
CA LYS A 140 -4.21 4.67 -12.21
C LYS A 140 -3.16 5.77 -12.35
N GLU A 141 -3.54 7.03 -12.20
CA GLU A 141 -2.62 8.16 -12.34
C GLU A 141 -1.54 8.16 -11.25
N ALA A 142 -1.90 7.78 -10.03
CA ALA A 142 -0.95 7.66 -8.94
C ALA A 142 0.09 6.57 -9.20
N ARG A 143 -0.33 5.42 -9.73
CA ARG A 143 0.56 4.33 -10.12
C ARG A 143 1.55 4.76 -11.20
N GLU A 144 1.08 5.44 -12.25
CA GLU A 144 1.92 5.98 -13.32
C GLU A 144 2.91 7.04 -12.80
N ALA A 145 2.46 7.91 -11.92
CA ALA A 145 3.31 8.95 -11.32
C ALA A 145 4.40 8.35 -10.43
N VAL A 146 4.07 7.34 -9.62
CA VAL A 146 5.05 6.61 -8.79
C VAL A 146 6.05 5.87 -9.68
N ALA A 147 5.58 5.15 -10.69
CA ALA A 147 6.46 4.44 -11.63
C ALA A 147 7.44 5.40 -12.29
N SER A 148 6.96 6.55 -12.76
CA SER A 148 7.79 7.58 -13.40
C SER A 148 8.84 8.16 -12.45
N ALA A 149 8.50 8.36 -11.17
CA ALA A 149 9.40 8.95 -10.17
C ALA A 149 10.53 8.01 -9.74
N PHE A 150 10.32 6.68 -9.83
CA PHE A 150 11.27 5.67 -9.34
C PHE A 150 11.91 4.83 -10.44
N ILE A 151 11.60 5.09 -11.71
CA ILE A 151 12.23 4.39 -12.84
C ILE A 151 13.76 4.50 -12.76
N GLY A 152 14.46 3.37 -12.91
CA GLY A 152 15.91 3.30 -12.81
C GLY A 152 16.49 3.30 -11.38
N ASN A 153 15.66 3.40 -10.35
CA ASN A 153 16.11 3.33 -8.96
C ASN A 153 15.95 1.93 -8.34
N VAL A 154 14.87 1.25 -8.69
CA VAL A 154 14.53 -0.11 -8.28
C VAL A 154 13.83 -0.76 -9.48
N GLU A 155 13.85 -2.09 -9.56
CA GLU A 155 13.05 -2.80 -10.55
C GLU A 155 11.57 -2.62 -10.17
N LEU A 156 10.77 -2.04 -11.10
CA LEU A 156 9.38 -1.70 -10.85
C LEU A 156 8.44 -2.59 -11.66
N TRP A 157 7.48 -3.14 -10.98
CA TRP A 157 6.34 -3.85 -11.54
C TRP A 157 5.07 -3.07 -11.22
N SER A 158 4.16 -2.99 -12.17
CA SER A 158 2.86 -2.36 -11.99
C SER A 158 1.78 -3.38 -12.29
N VAL A 159 0.96 -3.67 -11.31
CA VAL A 159 -0.08 -4.68 -11.39
C VAL A 159 -1.43 -4.04 -11.14
N GLN A 160 -2.44 -4.47 -11.86
CA GLN A 160 -3.82 -3.99 -11.72
C GLN A 160 -4.71 -5.10 -11.17
N PRO A 161 -5.74 -4.76 -10.37
CA PRO A 161 -6.83 -5.68 -10.10
C PRO A 161 -7.45 -6.21 -11.39
N THR A 162 -7.91 -7.45 -11.36
CA THR A 162 -8.54 -8.14 -12.50
C THR A 162 -9.94 -8.64 -12.12
N ASP A 163 -10.67 -9.17 -13.08
CA ASP A 163 -11.98 -9.82 -12.86
C ASP A 163 -13.03 -8.94 -12.20
N GLY A 164 -13.02 -7.64 -12.53
CA GLY A 164 -13.97 -6.66 -12.01
C GLY A 164 -13.75 -6.27 -10.55
N LYS A 165 -12.63 -6.66 -9.95
CA LYS A 165 -12.21 -6.17 -8.63
C LYS A 165 -11.65 -4.76 -8.77
N LYS A 166 -11.79 -3.95 -7.71
CA LYS A 166 -11.24 -2.60 -7.65
C LYS A 166 -9.94 -2.52 -6.86
N ASP A 167 -9.85 -3.31 -5.81
CA ASP A 167 -8.75 -3.27 -4.86
C ASP A 167 -8.41 -4.66 -4.30
N ALA A 168 -7.39 -4.77 -3.46
CA ALA A 168 -6.99 -6.02 -2.83
C ALA A 168 -8.04 -6.58 -1.87
N SER A 169 -8.78 -5.70 -1.21
CA SER A 169 -9.81 -6.10 -0.24
C SER A 169 -10.96 -6.85 -0.91
N ASP A 170 -11.28 -6.51 -2.15
CA ASP A 170 -12.33 -7.19 -2.93
C ASP A 170 -12.03 -8.68 -3.12
N TYR A 171 -10.75 -9.06 -3.36
CA TYR A 171 -10.34 -10.46 -3.49
C TYR A 171 -10.55 -11.22 -2.17
N MET A 172 -10.18 -10.61 -1.05
CA MET A 172 -10.32 -11.23 0.26
C MET A 172 -11.78 -11.45 0.65
N GLN A 173 -12.67 -10.49 0.32
CA GLN A 173 -14.10 -10.57 0.62
C GLN A 173 -14.80 -11.74 -0.10
N VAL A 174 -14.30 -12.15 -1.25
CA VAL A 174 -14.86 -13.28 -2.03
C VAL A 174 -14.05 -14.57 -1.89
N GLY A 175 -13.08 -14.62 -0.97
CA GLY A 175 -12.28 -15.82 -0.70
C GLY A 175 -11.23 -16.15 -1.78
N GLN A 176 -10.80 -15.17 -2.55
CA GLN A 176 -9.81 -15.30 -3.64
C GLN A 176 -8.39 -14.87 -3.22
N SER A 177 -7.95 -15.25 -2.03
CA SER A 177 -6.62 -14.89 -1.52
C SER A 177 -5.48 -15.45 -2.38
N ASN A 178 -5.64 -16.67 -2.91
CA ASN A 178 -4.65 -17.29 -3.80
C ASN A 178 -4.51 -16.56 -5.14
N GLU A 179 -5.59 -16.07 -5.71
CA GLU A 179 -5.60 -15.27 -6.93
C GLU A 179 -4.89 -13.94 -6.72
N LEU A 180 -5.17 -13.26 -5.60
CA LEU A 180 -4.48 -12.03 -5.22
C LEU A 180 -2.97 -12.27 -5.04
N ALA A 181 -2.60 -13.34 -4.33
CA ALA A 181 -1.18 -13.66 -4.13
C ALA A 181 -0.45 -13.90 -5.46
N LYS A 182 -1.04 -14.67 -6.39
CA LYS A 182 -0.47 -14.92 -7.72
C LYS A 182 -0.36 -13.64 -8.54
N LEU A 183 -1.41 -12.82 -8.53
CA LEU A 183 -1.45 -11.55 -9.27
C LEU A 183 -0.29 -10.63 -8.85
N VAL A 184 -0.06 -10.50 -7.56
CA VAL A 184 0.99 -9.62 -7.02
C VAL A 184 2.40 -10.20 -7.20
N GLN A 185 2.55 -11.53 -7.31
CA GLN A 185 3.85 -12.19 -7.52
C GLN A 185 4.26 -12.28 -9.00
N PHE A 186 3.30 -12.42 -9.90
CA PHE A 186 3.54 -12.80 -11.29
C PHE A 186 2.79 -11.94 -12.32
N GLY A 187 2.02 -10.93 -11.86
CA GLY A 187 1.20 -10.05 -12.69
C GLY A 187 1.94 -9.00 -13.51
#